data_a921563955b67ebe23b482a6e39964e9
#
_entry.id   a921563955b67ebe23b482a6e39964e9
#
_cell.length_a   1.000
_cell.length_b   1.000
_cell.length_c   1.000
_cell.angle_alpha   90.00
_cell.angle_beta   90.00
_cell.angle_gamma   90.00
#
_symmetry.space_group_name_H-M   'P 1'
#
loop_
_entity.id
_entity.type
_entity.pdbx_description
1 polymer ?
#
loop_
_entity_poly.entity_id
_entity_poly.type
_entity_poly.pdbx_seq_one_letter_code
_entity_poly.pdbx_strand_id
1 'polypeptide(L)'
;MKSAILLIFFFHGIVFASLLFIKGWQQERSSTKWLGLFSLLCALYITPFMLGYAGWYSKQPNRNILFYIPFQQLFLFGPVLYFYVRSLLDQSFRFSRKHWLHFLPSALYGLYALVVFVTDVLVLKEAYFYEDGNDKDFSSWYQIAGFCSLAFYLFKSLRIYNTYRTMTYNLVSFADSVMFRW
;
A
#
# COMPACT_ATOMS: atom_id res chain seq x y z
N MET A 1 -4.50 7.93 -25.03
CA MET A 1 -4.65 9.04 -24.08
C MET A 1 -4.72 8.58 -22.60
N LYS A 2 -5.63 7.69 -22.20
CA LYS A 2 -5.77 7.27 -20.77
C LYS A 2 -4.47 6.71 -20.17
N SER A 3 -3.75 5.84 -20.88
CA SER A 3 -2.47 5.29 -20.41
C SER A 3 -1.40 6.37 -20.20
N ALA A 4 -1.31 7.39 -21.06
CA ALA A 4 -0.35 8.48 -20.92
C ALA A 4 -0.62 9.33 -19.66
N ILE A 5 -1.89 9.58 -19.35
CA ILE A 5 -2.27 10.31 -18.14
C ILE A 5 -1.88 9.51 -16.89
N LEU A 6 -2.20 8.20 -16.86
CA LEU A 6 -1.82 7.34 -15.74
C LEU A 6 -0.29 7.22 -15.59
N LEU A 7 0.45 7.24 -16.69
CA LEU A 7 1.92 7.24 -16.69
C LEU A 7 2.47 8.47 -15.95
N ILE A 8 1.89 9.65 -16.17
CA ILE A 8 2.30 10.88 -15.48
C ILE A 8 2.09 10.72 -13.95
N PHE A 9 0.91 10.22 -13.53
CA PHE A 9 0.65 10.00 -12.11
C PHE A 9 1.56 8.91 -11.51
N PHE A 10 1.84 7.86 -12.26
CA PHE A 10 2.78 6.81 -11.84
C PHE A 10 4.18 7.39 -11.58
N PHE A 11 4.74 8.13 -12.55
CA PHE A 11 6.06 8.76 -12.38
C PHE A 11 6.06 9.77 -11.22
N HIS A 12 5.05 10.61 -11.10
CA HIS A 12 4.91 11.52 -9.96
C HIS A 12 4.91 10.76 -8.63
N GLY A 13 4.16 9.67 -8.54
CA GLY A 13 4.10 8.81 -7.35
C GLY A 13 5.46 8.22 -7.00
N ILE A 14 6.20 7.72 -7.98
CA ILE A 14 7.56 7.15 -7.78
C ILE A 14 8.56 8.23 -7.35
N VAL A 15 8.59 9.37 -8.04
CA VAL A 15 9.49 10.50 -7.70
C VAL A 15 9.19 11.00 -6.29
N PHE A 16 7.92 11.21 -5.98
CA PHE A 16 7.50 11.69 -4.67
C PHE A 16 7.84 10.69 -3.56
N ALA A 17 7.58 9.39 -3.77
CA ALA A 17 7.99 8.35 -2.84
C ALA A 17 9.50 8.34 -2.61
N SER A 18 10.30 8.45 -3.67
CA SER A 18 11.77 8.49 -3.58
C SER A 18 12.27 9.68 -2.78
N LEU A 19 11.72 10.87 -3.03
CA LEU A 19 12.05 12.09 -2.29
C LEU A 19 11.69 11.97 -0.81
N LEU A 20 10.52 11.38 -0.49
CA LEU A 20 10.11 11.14 0.88
C LEU A 20 11.01 10.13 1.59
N PHE A 21 11.46 9.08 0.92
CA PHE A 21 12.42 8.13 1.50
C PHE A 21 13.76 8.80 1.79
N ILE A 22 14.32 9.53 0.83
CA ILE A 22 15.58 10.27 1.01
C ILE A 22 15.46 11.23 2.20
N LYS A 23 14.42 12.06 2.22
CA LYS A 23 14.15 13.01 3.32
C LYS A 23 13.94 12.29 4.65
N GLY A 24 13.20 11.19 4.66
CA GLY A 24 12.94 10.39 5.86
C GLY A 24 14.20 9.75 6.44
N TRP A 25 15.16 9.37 5.59
CA TRP A 25 16.46 8.87 6.06
C TRP A 25 17.36 9.99 6.57
N GLN A 26 17.45 11.10 5.83
CA GLN A 26 18.26 12.25 6.24
C GLN A 26 17.81 12.89 7.57
N GLN A 27 16.49 12.94 7.80
CA GLN A 27 15.91 13.55 9.00
C GLN A 27 15.61 12.52 10.11
N GLU A 28 15.92 11.25 9.90
CA GLU A 28 15.60 10.12 10.80
C GLU A 28 14.10 10.03 11.19
N ARG A 29 13.21 10.60 10.37
CA ARG A 29 11.76 10.65 10.62
C ARG A 29 11.06 9.41 10.07
N SER A 30 10.59 8.55 10.96
CA SER A 30 9.82 7.35 10.60
C SER A 30 8.51 7.69 9.86
N SER A 31 7.81 8.76 10.24
CA SER A 31 6.56 9.18 9.58
C SER A 31 6.77 9.47 8.08
N THR A 32 7.85 10.18 7.73
CA THR A 32 8.17 10.50 6.34
C THR A 32 8.45 9.23 5.51
N LYS A 33 9.09 8.22 6.11
CA LYS A 33 9.34 6.91 5.46
C LYS A 33 8.02 6.16 5.20
N TRP A 34 7.11 6.15 6.18
CA TRP A 34 5.79 5.53 6.00
C TRP A 34 4.95 6.23 4.94
N LEU A 35 5.01 7.57 4.87
CA LEU A 35 4.34 8.33 3.82
C LEU A 35 4.93 8.01 2.42
N GLY A 36 6.25 7.85 2.34
CA GLY A 36 6.93 7.42 1.12
C GLY A 36 6.46 6.04 0.66
N LEU A 37 6.33 5.09 1.60
CA LEU A 37 5.80 3.75 1.31
C LEU A 37 4.34 3.82 0.85
N PHE A 38 3.50 4.65 1.48
CA PHE A 38 2.12 4.85 1.05
C PHE A 38 2.04 5.40 -0.37
N SER A 39 2.85 6.41 -0.71
CA SER A 39 2.93 6.96 -2.05
C SER A 39 3.37 5.92 -3.10
N LEU A 40 4.33 5.06 -2.74
CA LEU A 40 4.78 3.96 -3.59
C LEU A 40 3.64 2.96 -3.84
N LEU A 41 2.88 2.59 -2.80
CA LEU A 41 1.72 1.71 -2.96
C LEU A 41 0.65 2.31 -3.87
N CYS A 42 0.39 3.62 -3.78
CA CYS A 42 -0.51 4.31 -4.70
C CYS A 42 -0.02 4.25 -6.16
N ALA A 43 1.27 4.42 -6.40
CA ALA A 43 1.85 4.29 -7.73
C ALA A 43 1.71 2.85 -8.26
N LEU A 44 2.01 1.84 -7.43
CA LEU A 44 1.84 0.43 -7.80
C LEU A 44 0.37 0.07 -8.08
N TYR A 45 -0.57 0.65 -7.33
CA TYR A 45 -2.00 0.45 -7.55
C TYR A 45 -2.46 0.92 -8.93
N ILE A 46 -1.87 1.99 -9.46
CA ILE A 46 -2.18 2.52 -10.80
C ILE A 46 -1.59 1.65 -11.91
N THR A 47 -0.52 0.90 -11.63
CA THR A 47 0.26 0.17 -12.64
C THR A 47 -0.57 -0.77 -13.53
N PRO A 48 -1.43 -1.67 -13.01
CA PRO A 48 -2.19 -2.59 -13.86
C PRO A 48 -3.16 -1.85 -14.78
N PHE A 49 -3.77 -0.76 -14.34
CA PHE A 49 -4.64 0.06 -15.19
C PHE A 49 -3.85 0.73 -16.31
N MET A 50 -2.68 1.28 -15.99
CA MET A 50 -1.79 1.92 -16.97
C MET A 50 -1.35 0.90 -18.04
N LEU A 51 -0.92 -0.28 -17.63
CA LEU A 51 -0.49 -1.36 -18.53
C LEU A 51 -1.67 -1.92 -19.35
N GLY A 52 -2.85 -2.04 -18.74
CA GLY A 52 -4.07 -2.46 -19.42
C GLY A 52 -4.46 -1.51 -20.54
N TYR A 53 -4.52 -0.21 -20.28
CA TYR A 53 -4.81 0.79 -21.31
C TYR A 53 -3.71 0.92 -22.38
N ALA A 54 -2.48 0.50 -22.08
CA ALA A 54 -1.39 0.43 -23.05
C ALA A 54 -1.43 -0.85 -23.91
N GLY A 55 -2.34 -1.79 -23.62
CA GLY A 55 -2.50 -3.04 -24.34
C GLY A 55 -1.44 -4.11 -24.02
N TRP A 56 -0.73 -3.96 -22.89
CA TRP A 56 0.33 -4.91 -22.50
C TRP A 56 -0.24 -6.28 -22.13
N TYR A 57 -1.44 -6.33 -21.53
CA TYR A 57 -2.13 -7.58 -21.21
C TYR A 57 -2.68 -8.33 -22.43
N SER A 58 -2.72 -7.68 -23.61
CA SER A 58 -3.16 -8.30 -24.86
C SER A 58 -2.03 -8.98 -25.62
N LYS A 59 -0.77 -8.76 -25.25
CA LYS A 59 0.42 -9.25 -25.97
C LYS A 59 1.12 -10.37 -25.21
N GLN A 60 1.36 -11.48 -25.88
CA GLN A 60 2.27 -12.52 -25.42
C GLN A 60 3.73 -12.10 -25.69
N PRO A 61 4.72 -12.36 -24.79
CA PRO A 61 4.61 -13.11 -23.52
C PRO A 61 4.23 -12.24 -22.30
N ASN A 62 4.01 -10.93 -22.46
CA ASN A 62 3.80 -9.98 -21.37
C ASN A 62 2.64 -10.38 -20.46
N ARG A 63 1.53 -10.84 -21.06
CA ARG A 63 0.36 -11.31 -20.33
C ARG A 63 0.72 -12.37 -19.28
N ASN A 64 1.54 -13.35 -19.66
CA ASN A 64 1.90 -14.48 -18.81
C ASN A 64 2.75 -14.09 -17.61
N ILE A 65 3.37 -12.90 -17.63
CA ILE A 65 4.19 -12.39 -16.52
C ILE A 65 3.35 -11.44 -15.66
N LEU A 66 2.62 -10.53 -16.30
CA LEU A 66 1.92 -9.44 -15.61
C LEU A 66 0.82 -9.93 -14.67
N PHE A 67 0.12 -11.01 -15.04
CA PHE A 67 -0.94 -11.59 -14.20
C PHE A 67 -0.44 -12.19 -12.87
N TYR A 68 0.84 -12.55 -12.80
CA TYR A 68 1.41 -13.13 -11.58
C TYR A 68 2.04 -12.09 -10.65
N ILE A 69 2.15 -10.83 -11.09
CA ILE A 69 2.72 -9.76 -10.26
C ILE A 69 1.59 -9.13 -9.45
N PRO A 70 1.56 -9.28 -8.11
CA PRO A 70 0.55 -8.67 -7.27
C PRO A 70 0.81 -7.17 -7.13
N PHE A 71 0.41 -6.37 -8.12
CA PHE A 71 0.60 -4.93 -8.12
C PHE A 71 -0.24 -4.24 -7.04
N GLN A 72 -1.46 -4.71 -6.84
CA GLN A 72 -2.41 -4.13 -5.91
C GLN A 72 -2.26 -4.75 -4.51
N GLN A 73 -1.32 -4.27 -3.73
CA GLN A 73 -1.09 -4.73 -2.36
C GLN A 73 -2.09 -4.11 -1.37
N LEU A 74 -3.40 -4.39 -1.53
CA LEU A 74 -4.49 -3.75 -0.79
C LEU A 74 -4.36 -3.92 0.72
N PHE A 75 -3.88 -5.06 1.18
CA PHE A 75 -3.68 -5.32 2.61
C PHE A 75 -2.53 -4.51 3.24
N LEU A 76 -1.68 -3.85 2.44
CA LEU A 76 -0.63 -2.96 2.95
C LEU A 76 -1.12 -1.53 3.20
N PHE A 77 -2.13 -1.05 2.47
CA PHE A 77 -2.58 0.34 2.58
C PHE A 77 -3.00 0.71 4.00
N GLY A 78 -3.80 -0.13 4.64
CA GLY A 78 -4.28 0.08 6.00
C GLY A 78 -3.15 0.16 7.04
N PRO A 79 -2.32 -0.89 7.19
CA PRO A 79 -1.19 -0.86 8.13
C PRO A 79 -0.21 0.27 7.88
N VAL A 80 0.14 0.56 6.63
CA VAL A 80 1.08 1.63 6.29
C VAL A 80 0.54 3.00 6.72
N LEU A 81 -0.73 3.28 6.42
CA LEU A 81 -1.39 4.52 6.85
C LEU A 81 -1.46 4.61 8.38
N TYR A 82 -1.78 3.52 9.06
CA TYR A 82 -1.80 3.46 10.52
C TYR A 82 -0.43 3.77 11.14
N PHE A 83 0.65 3.17 10.63
CA PHE A 83 1.99 3.44 11.14
C PHE A 83 2.48 4.84 10.76
N TYR A 84 2.05 5.39 9.63
CA TYR A 84 2.25 6.80 9.30
C TYR A 84 1.66 7.71 10.38
N VAL A 85 0.36 7.57 10.66
CA VAL A 85 -0.33 8.40 11.67
C VAL A 85 0.30 8.22 13.04
N ARG A 86 0.56 6.98 13.45
CA ARG A 86 1.18 6.69 14.75
C ARG A 86 2.56 7.32 14.91
N SER A 87 3.41 7.21 13.90
CA SER A 87 4.77 7.80 13.93
C SER A 87 4.77 9.31 13.74
N LEU A 88 3.68 9.89 13.22
CA LEU A 88 3.49 11.34 13.15
C LEU A 88 3.13 11.94 14.51
N LEU A 89 2.26 11.26 15.26
CA LEU A 89 1.80 11.69 16.58
C LEU A 89 2.81 11.41 17.69
N ASP A 90 3.55 10.29 17.59
CA ASP A 90 4.54 9.87 18.55
C ASP A 90 5.91 9.70 17.88
N GLN A 91 6.77 10.72 18.03
CA GLN A 91 8.13 10.71 17.46
C GLN A 91 9.06 9.68 18.13
N SER A 92 8.72 9.22 19.34
CA SER A 92 9.46 8.17 20.05
C SER A 92 9.10 6.77 19.58
N PHE A 93 8.04 6.64 18.76
CA PHE A 93 7.57 5.36 18.26
C PHE A 93 8.66 4.61 17.50
N ARG A 94 8.98 3.41 17.96
CA ARG A 94 9.90 2.48 17.30
C ARG A 94 9.13 1.26 16.79
N PHE A 95 9.38 0.92 15.53
CA PHE A 95 8.81 -0.27 14.94
C PHE A 95 9.41 -1.53 15.59
N SER A 96 8.59 -2.41 16.13
CA SER A 96 9.00 -3.62 16.85
C SER A 96 8.53 -4.90 16.13
N ARG A 97 9.06 -6.07 16.55
CA ARG A 97 8.69 -7.37 15.97
C ARG A 97 7.18 -7.65 16.03
N LYS A 98 6.48 -7.19 17.06
CA LYS A 98 5.02 -7.36 17.19
C LYS A 98 4.23 -6.65 16.09
N HIS A 99 4.77 -5.58 15.53
CA HIS A 99 4.11 -4.83 14.46
C HIS A 99 4.11 -5.56 13.11
N TRP A 100 4.99 -6.56 12.91
CA TRP A 100 5.00 -7.37 11.71
C TRP A 100 3.70 -8.16 11.50
N LEU A 101 2.96 -8.48 12.58
CA LEU A 101 1.67 -9.15 12.48
C LEU A 101 0.64 -8.36 11.64
N HIS A 102 0.76 -7.04 11.58
CA HIS A 102 -0.11 -6.21 10.75
C HIS A 102 0.10 -6.41 9.24
N PHE A 103 1.25 -6.94 8.84
CA PHE A 103 1.60 -7.22 7.46
C PHE A 103 1.32 -8.68 7.06
N LEU A 104 0.90 -9.52 8.01
CA LEU A 104 0.63 -10.94 7.76
C LEU A 104 -0.39 -11.18 6.64
N PRO A 105 -1.54 -10.46 6.54
CA PRO A 105 -2.47 -10.67 5.44
C PRO A 105 -1.85 -10.40 4.07
N SER A 106 -1.02 -9.37 3.95
CA SER A 106 -0.30 -9.08 2.70
C SER A 106 0.76 -10.14 2.39
N ALA A 107 1.48 -10.62 3.40
CA ALA A 107 2.47 -11.68 3.23
C ALA A 107 1.81 -12.99 2.76
N LEU A 108 0.64 -13.33 3.32
CA LEU A 108 -0.14 -14.51 2.92
C LEU A 108 -0.64 -14.37 1.47
N TYR A 109 -1.11 -13.19 1.08
CA TYR A 109 -1.52 -12.94 -0.31
C TYR A 109 -0.33 -13.01 -1.27
N GLY A 110 0.81 -12.45 -0.90
CA GLY A 110 2.04 -12.56 -1.69
C GLY A 110 2.53 -14.01 -1.82
N LEU A 111 2.43 -14.81 -0.75
CA LEU A 111 2.72 -16.24 -0.79
C LEU A 111 1.75 -16.99 -1.72
N TYR A 112 0.46 -16.68 -1.66
CA TYR A 112 -0.54 -17.23 -2.57
C TYR A 112 -0.18 -16.91 -4.03
N ALA A 113 0.13 -15.65 -4.36
CA ALA A 113 0.55 -15.24 -5.71
C ALA A 113 1.82 -15.99 -6.17
N LEU A 114 2.78 -16.19 -5.26
CA LEU A 114 3.99 -16.96 -5.53
C LEU A 114 3.68 -18.43 -5.84
N VAL A 115 2.82 -19.07 -5.04
CA VAL A 115 2.39 -20.46 -5.27
C VAL A 115 1.70 -20.61 -6.61
N VAL A 116 0.80 -19.68 -6.95
CA VAL A 116 0.12 -19.67 -8.25
C VAL A 116 1.13 -19.53 -9.40
N PHE A 117 2.08 -18.60 -9.28
CA PHE A 117 3.15 -18.43 -10.27
C PHE A 117 3.99 -19.70 -10.46
N VAL A 118 4.44 -20.30 -9.38
CA VAL A 118 5.27 -21.55 -9.43
C VAL A 118 4.48 -22.68 -10.08
N THR A 119 3.21 -22.85 -9.69
CA THR A 119 2.36 -23.92 -10.23
C THR A 119 2.14 -23.76 -11.73
N ASP A 120 1.72 -22.58 -12.18
CA ASP A 120 1.37 -22.35 -13.58
C ASP A 120 2.61 -22.30 -14.47
N VAL A 121 3.63 -21.55 -14.09
CA VAL A 121 4.79 -21.27 -14.97
C VAL A 121 5.83 -22.38 -14.92
N LEU A 122 6.12 -22.94 -13.73
CA LEU A 122 7.22 -23.91 -13.57
C LEU A 122 6.73 -25.37 -13.62
N VAL A 123 5.56 -25.67 -13.08
CA VAL A 123 5.06 -27.06 -12.97
C VAL A 123 4.18 -27.42 -14.17
N LEU A 124 3.08 -26.69 -14.36
CA LEU A 124 2.09 -27.01 -15.40
C LEU A 124 2.51 -26.48 -16.78
N LYS A 125 3.26 -25.38 -16.82
CA LYS A 125 3.60 -24.60 -18.04
C LYS A 125 2.38 -24.15 -18.83
N GLU A 126 1.26 -24.01 -18.13
CA GLU A 126 -0.05 -23.58 -18.63
C GLU A 126 -0.66 -22.61 -17.62
N ALA A 127 -1.49 -21.66 -18.10
CA ALA A 127 -2.14 -20.66 -17.25
C ALA A 127 -3.42 -21.24 -16.60
N TYR A 128 -3.29 -22.26 -15.76
CA TYR A 128 -4.43 -22.93 -15.13
C TYR A 128 -5.24 -22.00 -14.23
N PHE A 129 -4.58 -21.27 -13.34
CA PHE A 129 -5.26 -20.33 -12.41
C PHE A 129 -5.77 -19.06 -13.10
N TYR A 130 -5.29 -18.73 -14.28
CA TYR A 130 -5.69 -17.57 -15.08
C TYR A 130 -6.34 -17.95 -16.41
N GLU A 131 -6.90 -19.16 -16.52
CA GLU A 131 -7.63 -19.64 -17.69
C GLU A 131 -8.81 -18.72 -18.03
N ASP A 132 -9.47 -18.18 -16.99
CA ASP A 132 -10.57 -17.21 -17.13
C ASP A 132 -10.14 -15.85 -17.68
N GLY A 133 -8.83 -15.61 -17.85
CA GLY A 133 -8.27 -14.35 -18.35
C GLY A 133 -8.41 -13.16 -17.40
N ASN A 134 -8.80 -13.39 -16.13
CA ASN A 134 -9.00 -12.36 -15.13
C ASN A 134 -7.82 -12.31 -14.16
N ASP A 135 -7.29 -11.12 -13.94
CA ASP A 135 -6.27 -10.87 -12.92
C ASP A 135 -6.89 -11.02 -11.52
N LYS A 136 -6.25 -11.80 -10.65
CA LYS A 136 -6.73 -12.08 -9.28
C LYS A 136 -6.71 -10.85 -8.38
N ASP A 137 -5.89 -9.86 -8.69
CA ASP A 137 -5.89 -8.57 -7.99
C ASP A 137 -7.24 -7.84 -8.13
N PHE A 138 -8.00 -8.09 -9.19
CA PHE A 138 -9.35 -7.53 -9.40
C PHE A 138 -10.49 -8.40 -8.86
N SER A 139 -10.18 -9.52 -8.20
CA SER A 139 -11.21 -10.37 -7.60
C SER A 139 -12.03 -9.63 -6.55
N SER A 140 -13.35 -9.73 -6.61
CA SER A 140 -14.26 -8.98 -5.73
C SER A 140 -13.99 -9.23 -4.25
N TRP A 141 -13.68 -10.48 -3.86
CA TRP A 141 -13.36 -10.80 -2.47
C TRP A 141 -12.10 -10.07 -1.98
N TYR A 142 -11.06 -9.98 -2.82
CA TYR A 142 -9.81 -9.30 -2.48
C TYR A 142 -10.00 -7.80 -2.34
N GLN A 143 -10.75 -7.20 -3.26
CA GLN A 143 -11.09 -5.77 -3.23
C GLN A 143 -11.92 -5.43 -1.99
N ILE A 144 -12.94 -6.21 -1.66
CA ILE A 144 -13.78 -6.02 -0.46
C ILE A 144 -12.94 -6.21 0.81
N ALA A 145 -12.15 -7.27 0.90
CA ALA A 145 -11.29 -7.53 2.06
C ALA A 145 -10.24 -6.42 2.26
N GLY A 146 -9.64 -5.94 1.17
CA GLY A 146 -8.71 -4.80 1.18
C GLY A 146 -9.36 -3.52 1.67
N PHE A 147 -10.58 -3.22 1.19
CA PHE A 147 -11.37 -2.07 1.65
C PHE A 147 -11.72 -2.18 3.14
N CYS A 148 -12.19 -3.34 3.60
CA CYS A 148 -12.47 -3.57 5.02
C CYS A 148 -11.22 -3.42 5.88
N SER A 149 -10.07 -3.92 5.41
CA SER A 149 -8.78 -3.73 6.07
C SER A 149 -8.44 -2.23 6.20
N LEU A 150 -8.55 -1.48 5.11
CA LEU A 150 -8.28 -0.04 5.12
C LEU A 150 -9.21 0.69 6.09
N ALA A 151 -10.52 0.42 6.04
CA ALA A 151 -11.51 1.02 6.95
C ALA A 151 -11.19 0.72 8.43
N PHE A 152 -10.84 -0.52 8.75
CA PHE A 152 -10.42 -0.90 10.10
C PHE A 152 -9.20 -0.11 10.58
N TYR A 153 -8.17 0.04 9.76
CA TYR A 153 -6.97 0.79 10.13
C TYR A 153 -7.20 2.30 10.17
N LEU A 154 -8.10 2.84 9.34
CA LEU A 154 -8.57 4.24 9.45
C LEU A 154 -9.24 4.48 10.80
N PHE A 155 -10.18 3.62 11.19
CA PHE A 155 -10.82 3.72 12.50
C PHE A 155 -9.81 3.65 13.65
N LYS A 156 -8.83 2.75 13.55
CA LYS A 156 -7.75 2.61 14.54
C LYS A 156 -6.87 3.86 14.60
N SER A 157 -6.60 4.49 13.46
CA SER A 157 -5.83 5.75 13.35
C SER A 157 -6.58 6.92 13.97
N LEU A 158 -7.90 7.04 13.72
CA LEU A 158 -8.75 8.04 14.34
C LEU A 158 -8.81 7.89 15.87
N ARG A 159 -8.89 6.66 16.36
CA ARG A 159 -8.85 6.39 17.80
C ARG A 159 -7.57 6.86 18.46
N ILE A 160 -6.40 6.59 17.85
CA ILE A 160 -5.11 7.07 18.35
C ILE A 160 -5.06 8.60 18.31
N TYR A 161 -5.50 9.22 17.24
CA TYR A 161 -5.55 10.66 17.12
C TYR A 161 -6.41 11.30 18.23
N ASN A 162 -7.60 10.77 18.50
CA ASN A 162 -8.46 11.26 19.56
C ASN A 162 -7.83 11.12 20.95
N THR A 163 -7.16 10.01 21.21
CA THR A 163 -6.41 9.81 22.47
C THR A 163 -5.29 10.82 22.61
N TYR A 164 -4.50 11.03 21.56
CA TYR A 164 -3.46 12.04 21.53
C TYR A 164 -4.00 13.45 21.77
N ARG A 165 -5.10 13.81 21.10
CA ARG A 165 -5.78 15.08 21.25
C ARG A 165 -6.21 15.31 22.70
N THR A 166 -6.87 14.34 23.33
CA THR A 166 -7.29 14.45 24.74
C THR A 166 -6.12 14.61 25.70
N MET A 167 -5.04 13.86 25.50
CA MET A 167 -3.81 13.99 26.31
C MET A 167 -3.18 15.39 26.17
N THR A 168 -3.12 15.92 24.94
CA THR A 168 -2.55 17.23 24.68
C THR A 168 -3.37 18.34 25.35
N TYR A 169 -4.70 18.27 25.28
CA TYR A 169 -5.58 19.22 25.97
C TYR A 169 -5.40 19.22 27.50
N ASN A 170 -5.16 18.04 28.07
CA ASN A 170 -5.00 17.93 29.53
C ASN A 170 -3.63 18.38 30.04
N LEU A 171 -2.61 18.37 29.19
CA LEU A 171 -1.22 18.65 29.57
C LEU A 171 -0.76 20.06 29.20
N VAL A 172 -1.37 20.71 28.22
CA VAL A 172 -0.87 21.97 27.66
C VAL A 172 -1.98 23.03 27.68
N SER A 173 -1.77 24.13 28.41
CA SER A 173 -2.74 25.24 28.52
C SER A 173 -2.97 25.98 27.19
N PHE A 174 -2.06 25.82 26.20
CA PHE A 174 -2.17 26.38 24.84
C PHE A 174 -2.32 25.29 23.76
N ALA A 175 -3.03 24.23 24.09
CA ALA A 175 -3.22 23.07 23.21
C ALA A 175 -3.74 23.43 21.81
N ASP A 176 -4.59 24.45 21.70
CA ASP A 176 -5.16 24.91 20.43
C ASP A 176 -4.13 25.42 19.43
N SER A 177 -2.98 25.92 19.89
CA SER A 177 -1.89 26.42 19.04
C SER A 177 -0.93 25.32 18.59
N VAL A 178 -0.89 24.20 19.33
CA VAL A 178 0.06 23.06 19.08
C VAL A 178 -0.59 21.92 18.30
N MET A 179 -1.93 21.81 18.36
CA MET A 179 -2.63 20.74 17.66
C MET A 179 -2.76 21.00 16.17
N PHE A 180 -2.61 19.91 15.42
CA PHE A 180 -2.94 19.93 13.98
C PHE A 180 -4.43 20.24 13.80
N ARG A 181 -4.73 21.40 13.18
CA ARG A 181 -6.06 21.69 12.67
C ARG A 181 -6.15 21.08 11.26
N TRP A 182 -7.02 20.10 11.12
CA TRP A 182 -7.39 19.52 9.81
C TRP A 182 -8.51 20.33 9.21
#